data_c83676969040426a2de09a3aa43b0653
#
_entry.id   c83676969040426a2de09a3aa43b0653
#
_cell.length_a   1.000
_cell.length_b   1.000
_cell.length_c   1.000
_cell.angle_alpha   90.00
_cell.angle_beta   90.00
_cell.angle_gamma   90.00
#
_symmetry.space_group_name_H-M   'P 1'
#
loop_
_entity.id
_entity.type
_entity.pdbx_description
1 polymer ?
#
loop_
_entity_poly.entity_id
_entity_poly.type
_entity_poly.pdbx_seq_one_letter_code
_entity_poly.pdbx_strand_id
1 'polypeptide(L)'
;LHAFDLQKLTEKHLLLRLAQKGEKIVTLDNKTHVLKGTEVVFEDGEGVIQDLPGIMGTLNTAIDENTTEVLLIAEHIDPVKIRKASLSLEIRTHAAILNEKNIDEEMIPSALARAGYLLTEYAGAKIVAVRDVREKKHKSKFVKVKLSQIEALMGIPMTESEISNILHSLGFKTVWRTKKCTVRIPSWRREDVTIAEDVIEEIVRIYGYHALPKVGLAAHLPLIPTDPEIAFESKVRAALVKTGGCEAITLSLVPQEWVTDGVKIANPLGADGAYMRTAIVPSLVAALNENKHEKEPFHLFEIGHIYKRKNNNLPDEITHVAGVFMNTTYRAAKGAVTSMMKQIGSTAVVPVTQKGNYFVYEVPLQTIKEHIVEQRVFTPIPKYPPQVEDMTFVLPKKVTVGSLIESIQKISELIVSVGLVDIYNDAYTMRITYQHPEKTLTDMEITPIRKEITHFVEKELKGEIK
;
A
#
# COMPACT_ATOMS: atom_id res chain seq x y z
N LEU A 1 6.02 10.60 -36.68
CA LEU A 1 6.58 10.63 -38.06
C LEU A 1 7.32 9.31 -38.30
N HIS A 2 7.02 8.68 -39.42
CA HIS A 2 7.71 7.49 -39.92
C HIS A 2 8.08 7.67 -41.39
N ALA A 3 9.22 7.13 -41.80
CA ALA A 3 9.69 7.22 -43.15
C ALA A 3 9.84 5.79 -43.72
N PHE A 4 9.22 5.54 -44.86
CA PHE A 4 9.28 4.27 -45.60
C PHE A 4 10.07 4.44 -46.86
N ASP A 5 10.84 3.43 -47.24
CA ASP A 5 11.39 3.32 -48.58
C ASP A 5 10.27 3.07 -49.56
N LEU A 6 9.95 4.05 -50.45
CA LEU A 6 8.81 4.00 -51.34
C LEU A 6 8.99 2.91 -52.40
N GLN A 7 10.20 2.49 -52.75
CA GLN A 7 10.46 1.45 -53.73
C GLN A 7 10.19 0.05 -53.17
N LYS A 8 10.22 -0.10 -51.84
CA LYS A 8 9.90 -1.38 -51.16
C LYS A 8 8.40 -1.55 -50.88
N LEU A 9 7.58 -0.51 -51.13
CA LEU A 9 6.14 -0.59 -50.98
C LEU A 9 5.50 -1.10 -52.27
N THR A 10 4.78 -2.23 -52.19
CA THR A 10 4.03 -2.77 -53.31
C THR A 10 2.86 -1.84 -53.65
N GLU A 11 2.64 -1.61 -54.95
CA GLU A 11 1.65 -0.65 -55.49
C GLU A 11 1.74 0.78 -54.92
N LYS A 12 2.80 1.10 -54.21
CA LYS A 12 3.10 2.44 -53.65
C LYS A 12 1.95 3.05 -52.82
N HIS A 13 1.18 2.23 -52.11
CA HIS A 13 0.14 2.71 -51.23
C HIS A 13 0.12 1.96 -49.86
N LEU A 14 -0.52 2.55 -48.90
CA LEU A 14 -0.74 1.98 -47.57
C LEU A 14 -2.22 2.05 -47.20
N LEU A 15 -2.74 0.95 -46.67
CA LEU A 15 -4.08 0.83 -46.14
C LEU A 15 -4.04 0.65 -44.62
N LEU A 16 -4.89 1.41 -43.94
CA LEU A 16 -5.05 1.30 -42.49
C LEU A 16 -6.17 0.31 -42.16
N ARG A 17 -5.86 -0.72 -41.36
CA ARG A 17 -6.86 -1.71 -40.90
C ARG A 17 -6.55 -2.21 -39.49
N LEU A 18 -7.46 -3.01 -38.96
CA LEU A 18 -7.15 -3.87 -37.82
C LEU A 18 -6.39 -5.11 -38.27
N ALA A 19 -5.43 -5.54 -37.48
CA ALA A 19 -4.73 -6.80 -37.70
C ALA A 19 -5.70 -7.99 -37.60
N GLN A 20 -5.34 -9.11 -38.23
CA GLN A 20 -6.01 -10.39 -38.01
C GLN A 20 -5.26 -11.17 -36.93
N LYS A 21 -5.99 -11.97 -36.17
CA LYS A 21 -5.38 -12.79 -35.09
C LYS A 21 -4.44 -13.83 -35.73
N GLY A 22 -3.20 -13.82 -35.26
CA GLY A 22 -2.17 -14.77 -35.70
C GLY A 22 -1.25 -14.23 -36.81
N GLU A 23 -1.51 -13.05 -37.37
CA GLU A 23 -0.58 -12.39 -38.29
C GLU A 23 0.76 -12.17 -37.59
N LYS A 24 1.86 -12.29 -38.35
CA LYS A 24 3.22 -12.13 -37.84
C LYS A 24 3.88 -10.95 -38.50
N ILE A 25 4.62 -10.19 -37.73
CA ILE A 25 5.44 -9.07 -38.20
C ILE A 25 6.85 -9.19 -37.63
N VAL A 26 7.82 -8.63 -38.32
CA VAL A 26 9.18 -8.44 -37.83
C VAL A 26 9.42 -6.92 -37.70
N THR A 27 9.60 -6.46 -36.51
CA THR A 27 9.78 -5.03 -36.19
C THR A 27 11.21 -4.57 -36.44
N LEU A 28 11.44 -3.24 -36.45
CA LEU A 28 12.77 -2.63 -36.69
C LEU A 28 13.87 -3.08 -35.72
N ASP A 29 13.51 -3.57 -34.54
CA ASP A 29 14.44 -4.18 -33.58
C ASP A 29 14.72 -5.67 -33.85
N ASN A 30 14.33 -6.16 -35.02
CA ASN A 30 14.52 -7.54 -35.50
C ASN A 30 13.82 -8.62 -34.65
N LYS A 31 12.71 -8.27 -34.00
CA LYS A 31 11.90 -9.22 -33.23
C LYS A 31 10.64 -9.59 -33.97
N THR A 32 10.26 -10.86 -33.85
CA THR A 32 9.00 -11.35 -34.38
C THR A 32 7.89 -11.26 -33.37
N HIS A 33 6.77 -10.63 -33.78
CA HIS A 33 5.58 -10.49 -32.91
C HIS A 33 4.39 -11.17 -33.60
N VAL A 34 3.52 -11.81 -32.80
CA VAL A 34 2.27 -12.42 -33.25
C VAL A 34 1.13 -11.51 -32.81
N LEU A 35 0.39 -10.99 -33.77
CA LEU A 35 -0.70 -10.06 -33.55
C LEU A 35 -1.95 -10.76 -32.99
N LYS A 36 -2.69 -10.07 -32.14
CA LYS A 36 -3.89 -10.61 -31.45
C LYS A 36 -5.21 -10.27 -32.16
N GLY A 37 -5.16 -9.43 -33.22
CA GLY A 37 -6.33 -9.00 -33.97
C GLY A 37 -6.99 -7.72 -33.46
N THR A 38 -6.34 -7.01 -32.55
CA THR A 38 -6.83 -5.73 -31.96
C THR A 38 -5.94 -4.54 -32.33
N GLU A 39 -4.79 -4.82 -32.87
CA GLU A 39 -3.78 -3.85 -33.28
C GLU A 39 -4.20 -3.13 -34.57
N VAL A 40 -3.88 -1.86 -34.68
CA VAL A 40 -3.98 -1.10 -35.92
C VAL A 40 -2.69 -1.32 -36.69
N VAL A 41 -2.78 -1.58 -37.99
CA VAL A 41 -1.64 -1.81 -38.87
C VAL A 41 -1.78 -1.02 -40.17
N PHE A 42 -0.65 -0.63 -40.76
CA PHE A 42 -0.59 -0.30 -42.16
C PHE A 42 -0.17 -1.53 -42.96
N GLU A 43 -0.90 -1.84 -44.02
CA GLU A 43 -0.53 -2.84 -45.05
C GLU A 43 -0.36 -2.19 -46.40
N ASP A 44 0.41 -2.83 -47.25
CA ASP A 44 0.56 -2.44 -48.65
C ASP A 44 -0.51 -3.09 -49.55
N GLY A 45 -0.39 -2.95 -50.90
CA GLY A 45 -1.35 -3.48 -51.86
C GLY A 45 -1.43 -4.99 -51.94
N GLU A 46 -0.46 -5.73 -51.44
CA GLU A 46 -0.46 -7.19 -51.37
C GLU A 46 -0.86 -7.74 -50.00
N GLY A 47 -1.22 -6.86 -49.06
CA GLY A 47 -1.65 -7.23 -47.70
C GLY A 47 -0.50 -7.52 -46.74
N VAL A 48 0.73 -7.11 -47.07
CA VAL A 48 1.90 -7.23 -46.19
C VAL A 48 1.90 -6.08 -45.22
N ILE A 49 1.98 -6.39 -43.95
CA ILE A 49 2.02 -5.35 -42.86
C ILE A 49 3.36 -4.65 -42.90
N GLN A 50 3.31 -3.32 -43.00
CA GLN A 50 4.47 -2.43 -43.10
C GLN A 50 4.73 -1.61 -41.86
N ASP A 51 3.75 -1.47 -40.95
CA ASP A 51 3.91 -0.68 -39.74
C ASP A 51 2.89 -1.05 -38.64
N LEU A 52 3.30 -0.88 -37.41
CA LEU A 52 2.43 -0.68 -36.25
C LEU A 52 2.38 0.83 -35.96
N PRO A 53 1.46 1.59 -36.59
CA PRO A 53 1.49 3.03 -36.54
C PRO A 53 1.43 3.57 -35.12
N GLY A 54 2.29 4.53 -34.81
CA GLY A 54 2.47 5.11 -33.49
C GLY A 54 3.21 4.23 -32.48
N ILE A 55 3.65 3.03 -32.86
CA ILE A 55 4.39 2.10 -31.99
C ILE A 55 5.78 1.81 -32.57
N MET A 56 5.88 1.06 -33.67
CA MET A 56 7.15 0.69 -34.30
C MET A 56 6.93 0.16 -35.71
N GLY A 57 7.75 0.63 -36.66
CA GLY A 57 7.76 0.12 -38.03
C GLY A 57 8.27 -1.32 -38.17
N THR A 58 8.03 -1.90 -39.32
CA THR A 58 8.57 -3.21 -39.68
C THR A 58 9.88 -3.08 -40.48
N LEU A 59 10.64 -4.17 -40.57
CA LEU A 59 11.87 -4.23 -41.37
C LEU A 59 11.63 -4.15 -42.87
N ASN A 60 10.44 -4.51 -43.36
CA ASN A 60 10.14 -4.68 -44.79
C ASN A 60 10.43 -3.44 -45.63
N THR A 61 10.11 -2.27 -45.09
CA THR A 61 10.23 -0.97 -45.75
C THR A 61 11.21 -0.03 -45.06
N ALA A 62 12.11 -0.59 -44.24
CA ALA A 62 13.15 0.19 -43.59
C ALA A 62 14.04 0.92 -44.61
N ILE A 63 14.37 2.17 -44.31
CA ILE A 63 15.29 2.98 -45.11
C ILE A 63 16.72 2.42 -44.93
N ASP A 64 17.44 2.36 -46.07
CA ASP A 64 18.85 1.95 -46.13
C ASP A 64 19.68 2.90 -47.00
N GLU A 65 20.95 2.57 -47.22
CA GLU A 65 21.90 3.37 -48.01
C GLU A 65 21.52 3.52 -49.48
N ASN A 66 20.65 2.67 -50.01
CA ASN A 66 20.21 2.68 -51.41
C ASN A 66 18.87 3.42 -51.59
N THR A 67 18.23 3.85 -50.52
CA THR A 67 16.93 4.51 -50.54
C THR A 67 17.02 5.87 -51.23
N THR A 68 16.31 6.06 -52.33
CA THR A 68 16.28 7.31 -53.10
C THR A 68 14.90 7.99 -53.08
N GLU A 69 13.83 7.25 -52.81
CA GLU A 69 12.47 7.77 -52.68
C GLU A 69 11.88 7.42 -51.31
N VAL A 70 11.35 8.42 -50.60
CA VAL A 70 10.82 8.22 -49.26
C VAL A 70 9.35 8.63 -49.19
N LEU A 71 8.52 7.78 -48.61
CA LEU A 71 7.18 8.13 -48.15
C LEU A 71 7.26 8.52 -46.67
N LEU A 72 7.08 9.81 -46.38
CA LEU A 72 7.05 10.32 -45.02
C LEU A 72 5.61 10.41 -44.53
N ILE A 73 5.28 9.75 -43.46
CA ILE A 73 3.94 9.72 -42.85
C ILE A 73 3.96 10.34 -41.45
N ALA A 74 2.92 11.08 -41.14
CA ALA A 74 2.55 11.45 -39.76
C ALA A 74 1.08 11.11 -39.56
N GLU A 75 0.82 10.30 -38.57
CA GLU A 75 -0.51 9.79 -38.27
C GLU A 75 -0.93 10.09 -36.85
N HIS A 76 -2.23 10.11 -36.62
CA HIS A 76 -2.83 10.08 -35.29
C HIS A 76 -3.69 8.82 -35.18
N ILE A 77 -3.39 8.00 -34.19
CA ILE A 77 -4.09 6.74 -33.91
C ILE A 77 -4.74 6.84 -32.54
N ASP A 78 -5.89 6.20 -32.35
CA ASP A 78 -6.60 6.14 -31.08
C ASP A 78 -5.63 5.72 -29.93
N PRO A 79 -5.45 6.57 -28.90
CA PRO A 79 -4.48 6.35 -27.85
C PRO A 79 -4.76 5.09 -27.02
N VAL A 80 -6.04 4.67 -26.91
CA VAL A 80 -6.43 3.45 -26.20
C VAL A 80 -5.97 2.21 -26.98
N LYS A 81 -6.08 2.24 -28.32
CA LYS A 81 -5.60 1.16 -29.18
C LYS A 81 -4.07 1.06 -29.13
N ILE A 82 -3.36 2.19 -29.18
CA ILE A 82 -1.89 2.23 -29.03
C ILE A 82 -1.49 1.60 -27.70
N ARG A 83 -2.08 2.04 -26.59
CA ARG A 83 -1.75 1.50 -25.25
C ARG A 83 -2.02 0.00 -25.16
N LYS A 84 -3.17 -0.46 -25.61
CA LYS A 84 -3.51 -1.89 -25.59
C LYS A 84 -2.54 -2.72 -26.44
N ALA A 85 -2.21 -2.27 -27.65
CA ALA A 85 -1.28 -2.95 -28.55
C ALA A 85 0.13 -2.98 -27.95
N SER A 86 0.66 -1.84 -27.50
CA SER A 86 1.97 -1.72 -26.85
C SER A 86 2.14 -2.67 -25.67
N LEU A 87 1.14 -2.74 -24.77
CA LEU A 87 1.16 -3.64 -23.62
C LEU A 87 1.02 -5.12 -24.02
N SER A 88 0.13 -5.41 -24.97
CA SER A 88 -0.16 -6.80 -25.36
C SER A 88 0.97 -7.46 -26.12
N LEU A 89 1.76 -6.68 -26.85
CA LEU A 89 2.93 -7.12 -27.62
C LEU A 89 4.25 -6.91 -26.87
N GLU A 90 4.20 -6.29 -25.69
CA GLU A 90 5.37 -5.93 -24.88
C GLU A 90 6.35 -5.00 -25.63
N ILE A 91 5.84 -4.15 -26.53
CA ILE A 91 6.63 -3.18 -27.30
C ILE A 91 6.47 -1.80 -26.68
N ARG A 92 7.47 -1.39 -25.91
CA ARG A 92 7.43 -0.11 -25.15
C ARG A 92 8.43 0.89 -25.76
N THR A 93 8.10 1.48 -26.91
CA THR A 93 8.91 2.51 -27.57
C THR A 93 8.58 3.91 -27.03
N HIS A 94 9.48 4.85 -27.26
CA HIS A 94 9.22 6.27 -26.97
C HIS A 94 8.00 6.79 -27.78
N ALA A 95 7.85 6.37 -29.02
CA ALA A 95 6.68 6.68 -29.84
C ALA A 95 5.39 6.18 -29.19
N ALA A 96 5.33 4.90 -28.76
CA ALA A 96 4.17 4.35 -28.06
C ALA A 96 3.81 5.12 -26.78
N ILE A 97 4.83 5.50 -25.99
CA ILE A 97 4.65 6.30 -24.75
C ILE A 97 4.02 7.68 -25.02
N LEU A 98 4.41 8.32 -26.12
CA LEU A 98 3.84 9.61 -26.50
C LEU A 98 2.45 9.47 -27.10
N ASN A 99 2.28 8.56 -28.07
CA ASN A 99 1.02 8.38 -28.78
C ASN A 99 -0.12 7.86 -27.89
N GLU A 100 0.17 7.04 -26.85
CA GLU A 100 -0.86 6.62 -25.89
C GLU A 100 -1.43 7.78 -25.03
N LYS A 101 -0.81 8.95 -25.06
CA LYS A 101 -1.25 10.16 -24.34
C LYS A 101 -2.08 11.13 -25.20
N ASN A 102 -2.57 10.70 -26.33
CA ASN A 102 -3.41 11.50 -27.21
C ASN A 102 -2.73 12.80 -27.71
N ILE A 103 -1.68 12.65 -28.52
CA ILE A 103 -0.98 13.78 -29.14
C ILE A 103 -1.95 14.57 -30.03
N ASP A 104 -1.79 15.89 -30.04
CA ASP A 104 -2.64 16.78 -30.84
C ASP A 104 -2.51 16.51 -32.37
N GLU A 105 -3.58 16.02 -32.95
CA GLU A 105 -3.66 15.73 -34.38
C GLU A 105 -3.55 16.99 -35.28
N GLU A 106 -3.90 18.17 -34.77
CA GLU A 106 -3.76 19.44 -35.51
C GLU A 106 -2.28 19.85 -35.67
N MET A 107 -1.36 19.22 -34.95
CA MET A 107 0.09 19.40 -35.14
C MET A 107 0.64 18.66 -36.35
N ILE A 108 -0.04 17.64 -36.89
CA ILE A 108 0.44 16.80 -38.00
C ILE A 108 0.89 17.63 -39.23
N PRO A 109 0.09 18.59 -39.74
CA PRO A 109 0.52 19.38 -40.88
C PRO A 109 1.79 20.19 -40.63
N SER A 110 1.91 20.75 -39.42
CA SER A 110 3.10 21.53 -39.03
C SER A 110 4.33 20.63 -38.89
N ALA A 111 4.17 19.41 -38.33
CA ALA A 111 5.22 18.43 -38.20
C ALA A 111 5.71 17.95 -39.55
N LEU A 112 4.80 17.62 -40.48
CA LEU A 112 5.16 17.23 -41.85
C LEU A 112 5.83 18.38 -42.65
N ALA A 113 5.34 19.60 -42.52
CA ALA A 113 5.97 20.75 -43.16
C ALA A 113 7.40 20.96 -42.63
N ARG A 114 7.60 20.86 -41.33
CA ARG A 114 8.95 20.95 -40.74
C ARG A 114 9.86 19.85 -41.19
N ALA A 115 9.39 18.58 -41.21
CA ALA A 115 10.16 17.45 -41.67
C ALA A 115 10.53 17.56 -43.15
N GLY A 116 9.58 17.97 -44.02
CA GLY A 116 9.83 18.24 -45.43
C GLY A 116 10.89 19.35 -45.63
N TYR A 117 10.82 20.43 -44.86
CA TYR A 117 11.86 21.48 -44.87
C TYR A 117 13.23 20.92 -44.51
N LEU A 118 13.33 20.13 -43.45
CA LEU A 118 14.60 19.54 -43.01
C LEU A 118 15.17 18.55 -44.04
N LEU A 119 14.34 17.72 -44.65
CA LEU A 119 14.77 16.83 -45.73
C LEU A 119 15.28 17.60 -46.94
N THR A 120 14.64 18.69 -47.32
CA THR A 120 15.09 19.55 -48.42
C THR A 120 16.42 20.25 -48.11
N GLU A 121 16.56 20.78 -46.89
CA GLU A 121 17.73 21.55 -46.46
C GLU A 121 18.97 20.65 -46.26
N TYR A 122 18.82 19.50 -45.62
CA TYR A 122 19.95 18.66 -45.19
C TYR A 122 20.20 17.46 -46.09
N ALA A 123 19.16 16.93 -46.77
CA ALA A 123 19.30 15.79 -47.65
C ALA A 123 19.14 16.10 -49.16
N GLY A 124 18.92 17.39 -49.50
CA GLY A 124 18.67 17.81 -50.88
C GLY A 124 17.40 17.20 -51.49
N ALA A 125 16.47 16.74 -50.67
CA ALA A 125 15.26 16.08 -51.17
C ALA A 125 14.31 17.06 -51.87
N LYS A 126 13.57 16.55 -52.87
CA LYS A 126 12.52 17.25 -53.56
C LYS A 126 11.16 16.71 -53.15
N ILE A 127 10.30 17.59 -52.62
CA ILE A 127 8.90 17.20 -52.31
C ILE A 127 8.14 17.12 -53.59
N VAL A 128 7.64 15.94 -53.97
CA VAL A 128 6.90 15.71 -55.21
C VAL A 128 5.39 15.70 -55.02
N ALA A 129 4.89 15.33 -53.87
CA ALA A 129 3.46 15.36 -53.55
C ALA A 129 3.23 15.47 -52.03
N VAL A 130 2.08 16.01 -51.67
CA VAL A 130 1.58 16.04 -50.29
C VAL A 130 0.11 15.61 -50.30
N ARG A 131 -0.27 14.71 -49.43
CA ARG A 131 -1.66 14.30 -49.24
C ARG A 131 -2.05 14.38 -47.77
N ASP A 132 -3.19 14.99 -47.51
CA ASP A 132 -3.81 15.03 -46.16
C ASP A 132 -5.12 14.26 -46.20
N VAL A 133 -5.20 13.20 -45.37
CA VAL A 133 -6.38 12.31 -45.30
C VAL A 133 -6.97 12.48 -43.89
N ARG A 134 -8.12 13.13 -43.78
CA ARG A 134 -8.82 13.33 -42.50
C ARG A 134 -10.27 12.90 -42.62
N GLU A 135 -10.71 12.12 -41.66
CA GLU A 135 -12.10 11.70 -41.58
C GLU A 135 -13.02 12.87 -41.19
N LYS A 136 -12.63 13.68 -40.21
CA LYS A 136 -13.40 14.85 -39.74
C LYS A 136 -12.47 15.96 -39.25
N LYS A 137 -12.87 17.23 -39.50
CA LYS A 137 -12.25 18.40 -38.84
C LYS A 137 -12.81 18.51 -37.43
N HIS A 138 -11.94 18.65 -36.44
CA HIS A 138 -12.39 18.91 -35.09
C HIS A 138 -13.02 20.29 -34.93
N LYS A 139 -14.11 20.34 -34.15
CA LYS A 139 -14.76 21.61 -33.79
C LYS A 139 -13.97 22.31 -32.69
N SER A 140 -13.83 23.63 -32.78
CA SER A 140 -13.25 24.42 -31.71
C SER A 140 -14.02 24.21 -30.39
N LYS A 141 -13.33 24.00 -29.29
CA LYS A 141 -13.89 23.87 -27.95
C LYS A 141 -13.91 25.25 -27.28
N PHE A 142 -14.97 25.53 -26.54
CA PHE A 142 -15.13 26.79 -25.83
C PHE A 142 -15.56 26.49 -24.40
N VAL A 143 -14.95 27.19 -23.44
CA VAL A 143 -15.32 27.15 -22.02
C VAL A 143 -15.76 28.58 -21.64
N LYS A 144 -16.83 28.68 -20.84
CA LYS A 144 -17.33 29.97 -20.33
C LYS A 144 -16.98 30.05 -18.84
N VAL A 145 -16.36 31.16 -18.44
CA VAL A 145 -16.01 31.47 -17.06
C VAL A 145 -16.45 32.86 -16.68
N LYS A 146 -16.93 33.08 -15.46
CA LYS A 146 -17.29 34.38 -14.93
C LYS A 146 -16.11 35.01 -14.19
N LEU A 147 -15.93 36.30 -14.24
CA LEU A 147 -14.90 37.01 -13.47
C LEU A 147 -15.05 36.70 -11.97
N SER A 148 -16.28 36.70 -11.45
CA SER A 148 -16.54 36.39 -10.04
C SER A 148 -16.17 34.94 -9.62
N GLN A 149 -16.18 33.97 -10.55
CA GLN A 149 -15.71 32.62 -10.28
C GLN A 149 -14.18 32.62 -10.18
N ILE A 150 -13.49 33.36 -11.05
CA ILE A 150 -12.03 33.47 -11.00
C ILE A 150 -11.61 34.12 -9.68
N GLU A 151 -12.19 35.25 -9.33
CA GLU A 151 -11.90 36.01 -8.10
C GLU A 151 -12.21 35.17 -6.82
N ALA A 152 -13.32 34.41 -6.82
CA ALA A 152 -13.71 33.60 -5.70
C ALA A 152 -12.73 32.42 -5.45
N LEU A 153 -12.25 31.80 -6.54
CA LEU A 153 -11.29 30.68 -6.40
C LEU A 153 -9.87 31.16 -6.13
N MET A 154 -9.45 32.28 -6.69
CA MET A 154 -8.12 32.87 -6.48
C MET A 154 -8.02 33.61 -5.12
N GLY A 155 -9.13 34.10 -4.60
CA GLY A 155 -9.16 34.89 -3.37
C GLY A 155 -8.64 36.34 -3.55
N ILE A 156 -8.46 36.80 -4.80
CA ILE A 156 -7.98 38.12 -5.16
C ILE A 156 -8.78 38.72 -6.35
N PRO A 157 -8.94 40.03 -6.42
CA PRO A 157 -9.49 40.68 -7.62
C PRO A 157 -8.50 40.60 -8.78
N MET A 158 -9.03 40.46 -10.00
CA MET A 158 -8.26 40.50 -11.23
C MET A 158 -8.97 41.28 -12.31
N THR A 159 -8.22 41.90 -13.21
CA THR A 159 -8.78 42.60 -14.37
C THR A 159 -8.96 41.64 -15.56
N GLU A 160 -9.95 41.92 -16.42
CA GLU A 160 -10.17 41.18 -17.67
C GLU A 160 -8.93 41.20 -18.59
N SER A 161 -8.14 42.26 -18.54
CA SER A 161 -6.89 42.38 -19.31
C SER A 161 -5.79 41.43 -18.79
N GLU A 162 -5.56 41.40 -17.48
CA GLU A 162 -4.57 40.47 -16.87
C GLU A 162 -4.89 39.03 -17.19
N ILE A 163 -6.15 38.64 -16.99
CA ILE A 163 -6.63 37.28 -17.31
C ILE A 163 -6.40 36.95 -18.78
N SER A 164 -6.79 37.91 -19.69
CA SER A 164 -6.61 37.70 -21.12
C SER A 164 -5.14 37.56 -21.52
N ASN A 165 -4.26 38.38 -20.95
CA ASN A 165 -2.82 38.30 -21.22
C ASN A 165 -2.23 36.96 -20.82
N ILE A 166 -2.60 36.46 -19.64
CA ILE A 166 -2.18 35.12 -19.16
C ILE A 166 -2.67 34.05 -20.13
N LEU A 167 -3.95 34.01 -20.41
CA LEU A 167 -4.54 33.00 -21.30
C LEU A 167 -4.00 33.07 -22.74
N HIS A 168 -3.77 34.28 -23.28
CA HIS A 168 -3.18 34.45 -24.60
C HIS A 168 -1.74 33.93 -24.67
N SER A 169 -0.94 34.13 -23.62
CA SER A 169 0.44 33.59 -23.57
C SER A 169 0.50 32.07 -23.66
N LEU A 170 -0.58 31.38 -23.25
CA LEU A 170 -0.77 29.94 -23.35
C LEU A 170 -1.47 29.46 -24.62
N GLY A 171 -1.80 30.39 -25.54
CA GLY A 171 -2.46 30.10 -26.82
C GLY A 171 -3.98 30.05 -26.78
N PHE A 172 -4.62 30.32 -25.63
CA PHE A 172 -6.07 30.47 -25.55
C PHE A 172 -6.50 31.77 -26.19
N LYS A 173 -7.73 31.85 -26.69
CA LYS A 173 -8.34 33.11 -27.18
C LYS A 173 -9.55 33.48 -26.33
N THR A 174 -9.65 34.73 -25.90
CA THR A 174 -10.68 35.21 -24.99
C THR A 174 -11.61 36.20 -25.64
N VAL A 175 -12.90 36.14 -25.30
CA VAL A 175 -13.92 37.14 -25.69
C VAL A 175 -14.74 37.44 -24.45
N TRP A 176 -14.67 38.69 -23.98
CA TRP A 176 -15.41 39.19 -22.83
C TRP A 176 -16.75 39.83 -23.22
N ARG A 177 -17.78 39.50 -22.44
CA ARG A 177 -19.10 40.19 -22.50
C ARG A 177 -19.67 40.21 -21.08
N THR A 178 -19.94 41.43 -20.55
CA THR A 178 -20.59 41.62 -19.24
C THR A 178 -19.97 40.74 -18.12
N LYS A 179 -18.65 40.86 -17.90
CA LYS A 179 -17.89 40.10 -16.89
C LYS A 179 -17.94 38.56 -17.06
N LYS A 180 -18.28 38.12 -18.27
CA LYS A 180 -18.21 36.68 -18.65
C LYS A 180 -17.23 36.57 -19.81
N CYS A 181 -16.28 35.64 -19.63
CA CYS A 181 -15.30 35.29 -20.65
C CYS A 181 -15.73 34.01 -21.37
N THR A 182 -15.73 34.05 -22.70
CA THR A 182 -15.75 32.84 -23.52
C THR A 182 -14.31 32.60 -23.97
N VAL A 183 -13.74 31.46 -23.51
CA VAL A 183 -12.37 31.08 -23.78
C VAL A 183 -12.39 30.00 -24.86
N ARG A 184 -11.72 30.25 -25.99
CA ARG A 184 -11.47 29.26 -27.01
C ARG A 184 -10.23 28.45 -26.62
N ILE A 185 -10.38 27.14 -26.47
CA ILE A 185 -9.34 26.23 -26.07
C ILE A 185 -8.47 25.89 -27.29
N PRO A 186 -7.13 25.95 -27.20
CA PRO A 186 -6.25 25.47 -28.27
C PRO A 186 -6.35 23.95 -28.43
N SER A 187 -6.00 23.44 -29.61
CA SER A 187 -6.17 22.03 -29.97
C SER A 187 -5.41 21.11 -28.99
N TRP A 188 -4.20 21.47 -28.62
CA TRP A 188 -3.34 20.69 -27.71
C TRP A 188 -3.76 20.69 -26.23
N ARG A 189 -4.80 21.47 -25.87
CA ARG A 189 -5.41 21.51 -24.52
C ARG A 189 -6.88 21.08 -24.53
N ARG A 190 -7.36 20.52 -25.65
CA ARG A 190 -8.77 20.20 -25.83
C ARG A 190 -9.27 19.10 -24.90
N GLU A 191 -8.39 18.16 -24.55
CA GLU A 191 -8.77 16.98 -23.76
C GLU A 191 -8.74 17.24 -22.26
N ASP A 192 -7.91 18.17 -21.80
CA ASP A 192 -7.68 18.45 -20.39
C ASP A 192 -8.40 19.74 -19.90
N VAL A 193 -8.57 20.74 -20.77
CA VAL A 193 -9.30 21.96 -20.40
C VAL A 193 -10.76 21.89 -20.87
N THR A 194 -11.65 21.54 -19.93
CA THR A 194 -13.03 21.17 -20.25
C THR A 194 -14.09 21.99 -19.53
N ILE A 195 -13.78 22.48 -18.34
CA ILE A 195 -14.67 23.23 -17.44
C ILE A 195 -14.05 24.58 -17.04
N ALA A 196 -14.81 25.38 -16.33
CA ALA A 196 -14.36 26.71 -15.91
C ALA A 196 -13.17 26.66 -14.95
N GLU A 197 -13.16 25.67 -14.09
CA GLU A 197 -12.12 25.43 -13.10
C GLU A 197 -10.77 25.14 -13.76
N ASP A 198 -10.75 24.39 -14.87
CA ASP A 198 -9.52 24.13 -15.63
C ASP A 198 -8.94 25.41 -16.21
N VAL A 199 -9.80 26.31 -16.69
CA VAL A 199 -9.37 27.64 -17.17
C VAL A 199 -8.82 28.48 -16.02
N ILE A 200 -9.44 28.44 -14.86
CA ILE A 200 -8.98 29.18 -13.67
C ILE A 200 -7.63 28.61 -13.20
N GLU A 201 -7.44 27.29 -13.25
CA GLU A 201 -6.15 26.66 -12.96
C GLU A 201 -5.03 27.23 -13.85
N GLU A 202 -5.27 27.36 -15.15
CA GLU A 202 -4.29 27.95 -16.07
C GLU A 202 -3.93 29.40 -15.70
N ILE A 203 -4.90 30.18 -15.24
CA ILE A 203 -4.67 31.55 -14.77
C ILE A 203 -3.83 31.54 -13.50
N VAL A 204 -4.20 30.75 -12.52
CA VAL A 204 -3.50 30.68 -11.24
C VAL A 204 -2.08 30.12 -11.39
N ARG A 205 -1.90 29.12 -12.26
CA ARG A 205 -0.60 28.49 -12.53
C ARG A 205 0.43 29.50 -13.05
N ILE A 206 0.00 30.39 -13.95
CA ILE A 206 0.90 31.43 -14.49
C ILE A 206 1.04 32.63 -13.55
N TYR A 207 -0.04 33.00 -12.84
CA TYR A 207 0.02 34.04 -11.81
C TYR A 207 1.00 33.63 -10.68
N GLY A 208 1.00 32.35 -10.30
CA GLY A 208 1.84 31.74 -9.28
C GLY A 208 1.09 31.51 -7.96
N TYR A 209 0.94 30.25 -7.56
CA TYR A 209 0.29 29.87 -6.31
C TYR A 209 0.95 30.51 -5.07
N HIS A 210 2.26 30.73 -5.11
CA HIS A 210 3.02 31.36 -4.03
C HIS A 210 2.70 32.84 -3.83
N ALA A 211 2.17 33.50 -4.86
CA ALA A 211 1.76 34.94 -4.82
C ALA A 211 0.35 35.09 -4.24
N LEU A 212 -0.43 34.03 -4.09
CA LEU A 212 -1.76 34.11 -3.50
C LEU A 212 -1.69 34.40 -1.99
N PRO A 213 -2.62 35.18 -1.43
CA PRO A 213 -2.65 35.47 -0.01
C PRO A 213 -2.94 34.20 0.80
N LYS A 214 -2.21 33.99 1.88
CA LYS A 214 -2.47 32.93 2.84
C LYS A 214 -3.62 33.32 3.74
N VAL A 215 -4.77 32.70 3.58
CA VAL A 215 -5.96 32.95 4.41
C VAL A 215 -6.19 31.72 5.29
N GLY A 216 -6.27 31.95 6.61
CA GLY A 216 -6.64 30.90 7.56
C GLY A 216 -8.11 30.50 7.42
N LEU A 217 -8.43 29.28 7.79
CA LEU A 217 -9.82 28.81 7.85
C LEU A 217 -10.59 29.64 8.88
N ALA A 218 -11.65 30.32 8.45
CA ALA A 218 -12.53 31.14 9.30
C ALA A 218 -13.71 30.36 9.89
N ALA A 219 -13.80 29.07 9.65
CA ALA A 219 -14.87 28.21 10.14
C ALA A 219 -14.53 27.58 11.50
N HIS A 220 -15.52 27.43 12.37
CA HIS A 220 -15.40 26.57 13.53
C HIS A 220 -15.22 25.13 13.06
N LEU A 221 -14.09 24.52 13.43
CA LEU A 221 -13.90 23.10 13.21
C LEU A 221 -14.82 22.33 14.17
N PRO A 222 -15.69 21.44 13.65
CA PRO A 222 -16.49 20.61 14.54
C PRO A 222 -15.57 19.71 15.37
N LEU A 223 -15.91 19.53 16.65
CA LEU A 223 -15.26 18.52 17.48
C LEU A 223 -15.64 17.15 16.91
N ILE A 224 -14.74 16.53 16.18
CA ILE A 224 -14.92 15.17 15.70
C ILE A 224 -14.39 14.26 16.81
N PRO A 225 -15.25 13.44 17.45
CA PRO A 225 -14.79 12.48 18.46
C PRO A 225 -13.83 11.48 17.79
N THR A 226 -12.77 11.13 18.50
CA THR A 226 -11.86 10.08 18.07
C THR A 226 -12.62 8.77 17.97
N ASP A 227 -12.44 8.04 16.88
CA ASP A 227 -13.01 6.70 16.73
C ASP A 227 -12.53 5.80 17.89
N PRO A 228 -13.44 5.16 18.62
CA PRO A 228 -13.11 4.31 19.78
C PRO A 228 -12.14 3.16 19.42
N GLU A 229 -12.21 2.63 18.19
CA GLU A 229 -11.31 1.57 17.71
C GLU A 229 -9.88 2.11 17.56
N ILE A 230 -9.73 3.28 16.93
CA ILE A 230 -8.43 3.94 16.75
C ILE A 230 -7.84 4.34 18.11
N ALA A 231 -8.69 4.83 19.02
CA ALA A 231 -8.25 5.18 20.37
C ALA A 231 -7.76 3.96 21.14
N PHE A 232 -8.47 2.82 21.01
CA PHE A 232 -8.07 1.57 21.65
C PHE A 232 -6.77 1.01 21.05
N GLU A 233 -6.66 0.96 19.74
CA GLU A 233 -5.44 0.54 19.05
C GLU A 233 -4.23 1.39 19.49
N SER A 234 -4.42 2.71 19.58
CA SER A 234 -3.38 3.63 20.05
C SER A 234 -2.97 3.35 21.50
N LYS A 235 -3.92 2.97 22.37
CA LYS A 235 -3.64 2.55 23.74
C LYS A 235 -2.81 1.27 23.82
N VAL A 236 -3.12 0.28 22.98
CA VAL A 236 -2.37 -0.98 22.88
C VAL A 236 -0.96 -0.72 22.35
N ARG A 237 -0.83 0.07 21.29
CA ARG A 237 0.46 0.50 20.72
C ARG A 237 1.34 1.18 21.78
N ALA A 238 0.80 2.14 22.49
CA ALA A 238 1.53 2.85 23.55
C ALA A 238 1.99 1.90 24.68
N ALA A 239 1.19 0.90 25.03
CA ALA A 239 1.58 -0.09 26.04
C ALA A 239 2.72 -1.00 25.54
N LEU A 240 2.70 -1.41 24.26
CA LEU A 240 3.77 -2.20 23.65
C LEU A 240 5.09 -1.43 23.57
N VAL A 241 5.05 -0.17 23.15
CA VAL A 241 6.24 0.70 23.13
C VAL A 241 6.83 0.86 24.53
N LYS A 242 6.00 1.05 25.56
CA LYS A 242 6.46 1.14 26.95
C LYS A 242 7.11 -0.14 27.49
N THR A 243 6.84 -1.29 26.87
CA THR A 243 7.51 -2.56 27.21
C THR A 243 8.77 -2.82 26.36
N GLY A 244 9.25 -1.83 25.63
CA GLY A 244 10.46 -1.89 24.82
C GLY A 244 10.23 -2.44 23.40
N GLY A 245 8.98 -2.49 22.93
CA GLY A 245 8.65 -2.92 21.57
C GLY A 245 8.90 -1.84 20.52
N CYS A 246 9.45 -2.24 19.39
CA CYS A 246 9.54 -1.45 18.17
C CYS A 246 8.42 -1.85 17.21
N GLU A 247 7.61 -0.90 16.78
CA GLU A 247 6.55 -1.18 15.79
C GLU A 247 7.14 -1.39 14.41
N ALA A 248 6.70 -2.45 13.72
CA ALA A 248 6.98 -2.71 12.33
C ALA A 248 5.68 -2.67 11.53
N ILE A 249 5.78 -2.30 10.27
CA ILE A 249 4.67 -2.39 9.31
C ILE A 249 5.16 -3.28 8.17
N THR A 250 4.59 -4.48 8.08
CA THR A 250 4.96 -5.44 7.06
C THR A 250 3.90 -5.54 5.97
N LEU A 251 4.27 -6.09 4.81
CA LEU A 251 3.35 -6.23 3.68
C LEU A 251 2.24 -7.24 3.98
N SER A 252 1.02 -6.88 3.60
CA SER A 252 -0.13 -7.79 3.68
C SER A 252 -0.11 -8.89 2.60
N LEU A 253 0.66 -8.70 1.53
CA LEU A 253 0.86 -9.66 0.47
C LEU A 253 2.14 -10.44 0.74
N VAL A 254 2.04 -11.76 0.76
CA VAL A 254 3.09 -12.67 1.21
C VAL A 254 3.23 -13.87 0.26
N PRO A 255 4.35 -14.61 0.33
CA PRO A 255 4.52 -15.84 -0.44
C PRO A 255 3.57 -16.95 0.03
N GLN A 256 3.33 -17.92 -0.86
CA GLN A 256 2.40 -19.05 -0.62
C GLN A 256 2.76 -19.88 0.61
N GLU A 257 4.03 -20.11 0.86
CA GLU A 257 4.53 -20.94 1.97
C GLU A 257 4.28 -20.33 3.36
N TRP A 258 3.90 -19.04 3.43
CA TRP A 258 3.58 -18.36 4.70
C TRP A 258 2.10 -18.42 5.06
N VAL A 259 1.27 -18.96 4.19
CA VAL A 259 -0.18 -18.96 4.39
C VAL A 259 -0.75 -20.39 4.40
N THR A 260 -1.75 -20.59 5.26
CA THR A 260 -2.61 -21.75 5.23
C THR A 260 -4.00 -21.28 4.83
N ASP A 261 -4.54 -21.78 3.71
CA ASP A 261 -5.84 -21.38 3.14
C ASP A 261 -5.97 -19.86 2.89
N GLY A 262 -4.89 -19.26 2.38
CA GLY A 262 -4.85 -17.83 2.05
C GLY A 262 -5.64 -17.48 0.78
N VAL A 263 -6.05 -16.22 0.67
CA VAL A 263 -6.66 -15.66 -0.54
C VAL A 263 -5.56 -15.34 -1.55
N LYS A 264 -5.62 -15.95 -2.72
CA LYS A 264 -4.68 -15.70 -3.83
C LYS A 264 -5.08 -14.48 -4.63
N ILE A 265 -4.13 -13.60 -4.94
CA ILE A 265 -4.30 -12.48 -5.85
C ILE A 265 -4.36 -13.00 -7.29
N ALA A 266 -5.32 -12.51 -8.09
CA ALA A 266 -5.53 -13.00 -9.45
C ALA A 266 -4.35 -12.68 -10.39
N ASN A 267 -3.72 -11.50 -10.21
CA ASN A 267 -2.63 -11.00 -11.03
C ASN A 267 -1.53 -10.37 -10.16
N PRO A 268 -0.82 -11.18 -9.35
CA PRO A 268 0.23 -10.67 -8.48
C PRO A 268 1.42 -10.15 -9.30
N LEU A 269 2.14 -9.16 -8.75
CA LEU A 269 3.35 -8.63 -9.38
C LEU A 269 4.52 -9.62 -9.34
N GLY A 270 4.50 -10.57 -8.40
CA GLY A 270 5.53 -11.60 -8.23
C GLY A 270 5.05 -12.70 -7.29
N ALA A 271 5.81 -13.78 -7.21
CA ALA A 271 5.49 -14.94 -6.34
C ALA A 271 5.51 -14.57 -4.85
N ASP A 272 6.41 -13.66 -4.47
CA ASP A 272 6.60 -13.25 -3.07
C ASP A 272 5.42 -12.44 -2.49
N GLY A 273 4.52 -11.95 -3.34
CA GLY A 273 3.32 -11.20 -2.96
C GLY A 273 2.04 -11.80 -3.54
N ALA A 274 1.97 -13.12 -3.72
CA ALA A 274 0.85 -13.76 -4.41
C ALA A 274 -0.37 -14.05 -3.53
N TYR A 275 -0.25 -13.97 -2.20
CA TYR A 275 -1.33 -14.31 -1.27
C TYR A 275 -1.50 -13.23 -0.19
N MET A 276 -2.74 -13.06 0.27
CA MET A 276 -3.01 -12.24 1.45
C MET A 276 -2.64 -13.03 2.71
N ARG A 277 -1.94 -12.39 3.66
CA ARG A 277 -1.46 -13.03 4.89
C ARG A 277 -2.60 -13.50 5.78
N THR A 278 -2.45 -14.68 6.36
CA THR A 278 -3.39 -15.27 7.34
C THR A 278 -2.88 -15.14 8.78
N ALA A 279 -1.65 -14.66 8.96
CA ALA A 279 -1.00 -14.35 10.23
C ALA A 279 0.06 -13.26 10.01
N ILE A 280 0.39 -12.51 11.06
CA ILE A 280 1.42 -11.44 11.02
C ILE A 280 2.80 -12.00 11.42
N VAL A 281 2.84 -12.98 12.31
CA VAL A 281 4.10 -13.56 12.84
C VAL A 281 5.09 -13.96 11.76
N PRO A 282 4.74 -14.62 10.63
CA PRO A 282 5.72 -14.97 9.60
C PRO A 282 6.45 -13.75 9.04
N SER A 283 5.74 -12.65 8.78
CA SER A 283 6.31 -11.41 8.28
C SER A 283 7.25 -10.76 9.30
N LEU A 284 6.86 -10.76 10.59
CA LEU A 284 7.72 -10.25 11.66
C LEU A 284 8.98 -11.09 11.87
N VAL A 285 8.89 -12.42 11.71
CA VAL A 285 10.07 -13.30 11.78
C VAL A 285 11.01 -13.02 10.61
N ALA A 286 10.49 -12.77 9.41
CA ALA A 286 11.32 -12.39 8.27
C ALA A 286 12.06 -11.06 8.53
N ALA A 287 11.35 -10.03 9.01
CA ALA A 287 11.94 -8.75 9.39
C ALA A 287 12.97 -8.90 10.51
N LEU A 288 12.72 -9.79 11.50
CA LEU A 288 13.66 -10.07 12.57
C LEU A 288 14.95 -10.73 12.04
N ASN A 289 14.84 -11.63 11.05
CA ASN A 289 16.00 -12.30 10.45
C ASN A 289 16.91 -11.33 9.70
N GLU A 290 16.36 -10.25 9.16
CA GLU A 290 17.16 -9.14 8.56
C GLU A 290 17.95 -8.38 9.64
N ASN A 291 17.46 -8.37 10.88
CA ASN A 291 18.06 -7.72 12.04
C ASN A 291 18.83 -8.70 12.97
N LYS A 292 19.17 -9.88 12.51
CA LYS A 292 19.85 -10.93 13.32
C LYS A 292 21.24 -10.55 13.87
N HIS A 293 21.81 -9.45 13.40
CA HIS A 293 23.07 -8.91 13.91
C HIS A 293 22.91 -8.16 15.25
N GLU A 294 21.70 -7.82 15.63
CA GLU A 294 21.40 -7.25 16.94
C GLU A 294 21.73 -8.23 18.05
N LYS A 295 22.45 -7.77 19.09
CA LYS A 295 22.87 -8.59 20.24
C LYS A 295 22.02 -8.36 21.47
N GLU A 296 21.45 -7.17 21.59
CA GLU A 296 20.58 -6.80 22.71
C GLU A 296 19.20 -7.45 22.56
N PRO A 297 18.44 -7.58 23.68
CA PRO A 297 17.05 -8.00 23.63
C PRO A 297 16.24 -7.14 22.68
N PHE A 298 15.57 -7.77 21.70
CA PHE A 298 14.88 -7.07 20.66
C PHE A 298 13.43 -7.59 20.53
N HIS A 299 12.47 -6.66 20.50
CA HIS A 299 11.05 -6.93 20.36
C HIS A 299 10.47 -6.15 19.19
N LEU A 300 10.06 -6.84 18.13
CA LEU A 300 9.24 -6.27 17.06
C LEU A 300 7.77 -6.60 17.31
N PHE A 301 6.88 -5.64 17.08
CA PHE A 301 5.45 -5.88 17.07
C PHE A 301 4.77 -5.18 15.89
N GLU A 302 3.60 -5.68 15.53
CA GLU A 302 2.74 -5.06 14.53
C GLU A 302 1.28 -5.15 14.97
N ILE A 303 0.52 -4.08 14.74
CA ILE A 303 -0.94 -4.07 14.81
C ILE A 303 -1.42 -3.93 13.36
N GLY A 304 -2.04 -4.96 12.82
CA GLY A 304 -2.40 -5.00 11.41
C GLY A 304 -3.46 -6.03 11.08
N HIS A 305 -3.90 -6.04 9.83
CA HIS A 305 -4.93 -6.96 9.38
C HIS A 305 -4.35 -8.29 8.91
N ILE A 306 -5.07 -9.36 9.23
CA ILE A 306 -4.99 -10.66 8.58
C ILE A 306 -6.26 -10.91 7.78
N TYR A 307 -6.21 -11.83 6.84
CA TYR A 307 -7.29 -12.06 5.88
C TYR A 307 -7.70 -13.53 5.89
N LYS A 308 -8.93 -13.79 6.30
CA LYS A 308 -9.48 -15.15 6.31
C LYS A 308 -10.41 -15.34 5.12
N ARG A 309 -10.18 -16.41 4.36
CA ARG A 309 -11.02 -16.76 3.21
C ARG A 309 -12.48 -16.95 3.66
N LYS A 310 -13.39 -16.41 2.84
CA LYS A 310 -14.82 -16.59 2.99
C LYS A 310 -15.38 -17.11 1.67
N ASN A 311 -16.22 -18.16 1.72
CA ASN A 311 -16.78 -18.73 0.50
C ASN A 311 -17.65 -17.70 -0.24
N ASN A 312 -17.35 -17.46 -1.53
CA ASN A 312 -18.06 -16.59 -2.46
C ASN A 312 -18.18 -15.10 -2.05
N ASN A 313 -17.35 -14.60 -1.12
CA ASN A 313 -17.35 -13.21 -0.68
C ASN A 313 -15.90 -12.67 -0.54
N LEU A 314 -15.79 -11.37 -0.29
CA LEU A 314 -14.54 -10.77 0.16
C LEU A 314 -14.07 -11.44 1.45
N PRO A 315 -12.74 -11.56 1.68
CA PRO A 315 -12.20 -12.14 2.90
C PRO A 315 -12.62 -11.34 4.14
N ASP A 316 -12.69 -12.02 5.28
CA ASP A 316 -12.83 -11.32 6.55
C ASP A 316 -11.48 -10.69 6.92
N GLU A 317 -11.49 -9.39 7.14
CA GLU A 317 -10.34 -8.61 7.61
C GLU A 317 -10.38 -8.50 9.13
N ILE A 318 -9.38 -9.06 9.80
CA ILE A 318 -9.34 -9.13 11.26
C ILE A 318 -8.08 -8.43 11.74
N THR A 319 -8.23 -7.43 12.59
CA THR A 319 -7.08 -6.76 13.21
C THR A 319 -6.47 -7.65 14.27
N HIS A 320 -5.18 -7.94 14.14
CA HIS A 320 -4.38 -8.69 15.08
C HIS A 320 -3.30 -7.80 15.70
N VAL A 321 -2.91 -8.17 16.91
CA VAL A 321 -1.68 -7.70 17.57
C VAL A 321 -0.73 -8.88 17.61
N ALA A 322 0.42 -8.73 16.99
CA ALA A 322 1.44 -9.77 16.96
C ALA A 322 2.81 -9.20 17.36
N GLY A 323 3.66 -10.07 17.89
CA GLY A 323 5.04 -9.68 18.16
C GLY A 323 5.97 -10.85 18.24
N VAL A 324 7.25 -10.57 18.02
CA VAL A 324 8.36 -11.49 18.07
C VAL A 324 9.49 -10.93 18.92
N PHE A 325 10.10 -11.78 19.72
CA PHE A 325 11.22 -11.43 20.59
C PHE A 325 12.46 -12.25 20.22
N MET A 326 13.60 -11.59 20.23
CA MET A 326 14.92 -12.20 20.01
C MET A 326 15.87 -11.83 21.16
N ASN A 327 16.89 -12.66 21.40
CA ASN A 327 17.94 -12.45 22.41
C ASN A 327 17.38 -12.24 23.83
N THR A 328 16.31 -12.93 24.17
CA THR A 328 15.65 -12.82 25.49
C THR A 328 15.22 -14.18 26.02
N THR A 329 14.69 -14.20 27.23
CA THR A 329 14.15 -15.42 27.86
C THR A 329 12.63 -15.48 27.71
N TYR A 330 12.05 -16.69 27.81
CA TYR A 330 10.59 -16.86 27.83
C TYR A 330 9.93 -15.99 28.93
N ARG A 331 10.56 -15.95 30.13
CA ARG A 331 10.05 -15.18 31.26
C ARG A 331 9.97 -13.68 30.96
N ALA A 332 11.00 -13.13 30.32
CA ALA A 332 11.03 -11.71 29.93
C ALA A 332 10.01 -11.42 28.83
N ALA A 333 9.93 -12.25 27.78
CA ALA A 333 8.96 -12.11 26.70
C ALA A 333 7.51 -12.19 27.23
N LYS A 334 7.21 -13.20 28.05
CA LYS A 334 5.89 -13.35 28.70
C LYS A 334 5.61 -12.18 29.66
N GLY A 335 6.61 -11.69 30.38
CA GLY A 335 6.52 -10.53 31.27
C GLY A 335 6.13 -9.27 30.53
N ALA A 336 6.74 -9.00 29.37
CA ALA A 336 6.43 -7.86 28.51
C ALA A 336 4.95 -7.90 28.04
N VAL A 337 4.49 -9.05 27.53
CA VAL A 337 3.10 -9.24 27.10
C VAL A 337 2.14 -9.09 28.28
N THR A 338 2.44 -9.67 29.44
CA THR A 338 1.61 -9.55 30.65
C THR A 338 1.56 -8.09 31.13
N SER A 339 2.68 -7.38 31.09
CA SER A 339 2.75 -5.96 31.45
C SER A 339 1.89 -5.09 30.52
N MET A 340 1.95 -5.35 29.21
CA MET A 340 1.06 -4.70 28.24
C MET A 340 -0.41 -4.91 28.64
N MET A 341 -0.84 -6.16 28.86
CA MET A 341 -2.23 -6.48 29.21
C MET A 341 -2.66 -5.76 30.49
N LYS A 342 -1.80 -5.75 31.51
CA LYS A 342 -2.05 -5.02 32.76
C LYS A 342 -2.17 -3.50 32.56
N GLN A 343 -1.34 -2.90 31.69
CA GLN A 343 -1.40 -1.46 31.39
C GLN A 343 -2.70 -1.06 30.70
N ILE A 344 -3.20 -1.86 29.78
CA ILE A 344 -4.49 -1.59 29.09
C ILE A 344 -5.71 -1.97 29.94
N GLY A 345 -5.52 -2.74 31.01
CA GLY A 345 -6.60 -3.21 31.90
C GLY A 345 -7.33 -4.43 31.38
N SER A 346 -6.72 -5.24 30.51
CA SER A 346 -7.32 -6.46 29.99
C SER A 346 -6.88 -7.70 30.78
N THR A 347 -7.83 -8.59 31.02
CA THR A 347 -7.59 -9.92 31.66
C THR A 347 -7.39 -11.02 30.65
N ALA A 348 -7.39 -10.72 29.34
CA ALA A 348 -7.16 -11.71 28.30
C ALA A 348 -5.79 -12.41 28.46
N VAL A 349 -5.78 -13.72 28.28
CA VAL A 349 -4.55 -14.50 28.32
C VAL A 349 -3.98 -14.60 26.90
N VAL A 350 -2.86 -13.93 26.67
CA VAL A 350 -2.12 -13.99 25.41
C VAL A 350 -1.01 -15.04 25.54
N PRO A 351 -1.09 -16.16 24.79
CA PRO A 351 -0.03 -17.17 24.82
C PRO A 351 1.25 -16.63 24.16
N VAL A 352 2.37 -16.91 24.79
CA VAL A 352 3.71 -16.69 24.21
C VAL A 352 4.29 -18.07 23.93
N THR A 353 4.69 -18.33 22.68
CA THR A 353 5.23 -19.61 22.25
C THR A 353 6.66 -19.48 21.75
N GLN A 354 7.47 -20.49 21.96
CA GLN A 354 8.82 -20.54 21.40
C GLN A 354 8.78 -21.15 20.00
N LYS A 355 9.41 -20.47 19.04
CA LYS A 355 9.64 -20.96 17.68
C LYS A 355 11.13 -20.82 17.35
N GLY A 356 11.86 -21.95 17.43
CA GLY A 356 13.33 -21.92 17.31
C GLY A 356 13.94 -21.05 18.41
N ASN A 357 14.66 -20.01 18.01
CA ASN A 357 15.33 -19.05 18.90
C ASN A 357 14.48 -17.81 19.22
N TYR A 358 13.21 -17.78 18.82
CA TYR A 358 12.30 -16.65 19.00
C TYR A 358 11.16 -17.00 19.94
N PHE A 359 10.63 -15.98 20.62
CA PHE A 359 9.35 -16.07 21.30
C PHE A 359 8.34 -15.22 20.55
N VAL A 360 7.16 -15.78 20.28
CA VAL A 360 6.15 -15.13 19.46
C VAL A 360 4.80 -15.11 20.16
N TYR A 361 4.01 -14.08 19.87
CA TYR A 361 2.59 -14.02 20.23
C TYR A 361 1.80 -13.41 19.08
N GLU A 362 0.55 -13.80 18.95
CA GLU A 362 -0.42 -13.21 18.03
C GLU A 362 -1.82 -13.41 18.58
N VAL A 363 -2.63 -12.36 18.59
CA VAL A 363 -3.99 -12.38 19.12
C VAL A 363 -4.86 -11.37 18.39
N PRO A 364 -6.15 -11.64 18.13
CA PRO A 364 -7.08 -10.65 17.63
C PRO A 364 -7.18 -9.47 18.61
N LEU A 365 -7.13 -8.24 18.09
CA LEU A 365 -7.28 -7.02 18.90
C LEU A 365 -8.61 -7.03 19.66
N GLN A 366 -9.67 -7.53 19.04
CA GLN A 366 -10.99 -7.67 19.62
C GLN A 366 -10.99 -8.55 20.90
N THR A 367 -10.22 -9.65 20.90
CA THR A 367 -10.08 -10.50 22.09
C THR A 367 -9.51 -9.73 23.28
N ILE A 368 -8.55 -8.85 23.04
CA ILE A 368 -8.00 -7.99 24.11
C ILE A 368 -9.07 -7.03 24.62
N LYS A 369 -9.85 -6.44 23.70
CA LYS A 369 -10.89 -5.44 24.02
C LYS A 369 -12.04 -6.04 24.84
N GLU A 370 -12.49 -7.23 24.48
CA GLU A 370 -13.60 -7.92 25.17
C GLU A 370 -13.29 -8.30 26.63
N HIS A 371 -12.02 -8.36 26.98
CA HIS A 371 -11.58 -8.72 28.32
C HIS A 371 -11.10 -7.50 29.13
N ILE A 372 -11.46 -6.29 28.75
CA ILE A 372 -11.15 -5.09 29.53
C ILE A 372 -12.02 -5.03 30.77
N VAL A 373 -11.40 -4.82 31.91
CA VAL A 373 -12.10 -4.48 33.18
C VAL A 373 -12.18 -2.97 33.27
N GLU A 374 -13.40 -2.42 33.16
CA GLU A 374 -13.65 -0.97 33.06
C GLU A 374 -13.29 -0.16 34.30
N GLN A 375 -13.24 -0.75 35.49
CA GLN A 375 -12.94 -0.02 36.72
C GLN A 375 -11.70 -0.59 37.43
N ARG A 376 -10.69 0.24 37.57
CA ARG A 376 -9.62 0.01 38.53
C ARG A 376 -10.13 0.44 39.91
N VAL A 377 -10.43 -0.53 40.74
CA VAL A 377 -10.83 -0.26 42.13
C VAL A 377 -9.58 0.00 42.94
N PHE A 378 -9.56 1.13 43.68
CA PHE A 378 -8.50 1.41 44.62
C PHE A 378 -8.54 0.38 45.77
N THR A 379 -7.45 -0.33 45.97
CA THR A 379 -7.26 -1.22 47.14
C THR A 379 -6.29 -0.56 48.08
N PRO A 380 -6.72 -0.27 49.35
CA PRO A 380 -5.82 0.30 50.34
C PRO A 380 -4.58 -0.55 50.55
N ILE A 381 -3.45 0.10 50.78
CA ILE A 381 -2.21 -0.61 51.14
C ILE A 381 -2.43 -1.29 52.49
N PRO A 382 -2.17 -2.61 52.60
CA PRO A 382 -2.33 -3.33 53.85
C PRO A 382 -1.47 -2.71 54.95
N LYS A 383 -2.06 -2.56 56.14
CA LYS A 383 -1.38 -1.94 57.33
C LYS A 383 -0.43 -2.92 58.04
N TYR A 384 -0.64 -4.21 57.86
CA TYR A 384 0.08 -5.26 58.56
C TYR A 384 1.07 -5.96 57.65
N PRO A 385 2.27 -6.31 58.13
CA PRO A 385 3.26 -6.99 57.27
C PRO A 385 2.79 -8.37 56.85
N PRO A 386 3.12 -8.81 55.60
CA PRO A 386 2.83 -10.17 55.15
C PRO A 386 3.77 -11.17 55.79
N GLN A 387 3.34 -12.44 55.84
CA GLN A 387 4.22 -13.57 56.00
C GLN A 387 4.59 -14.12 54.62
N VAL A 388 5.87 -14.47 54.45
CA VAL A 388 6.40 -14.93 53.15
C VAL A 388 7.15 -16.25 53.38
N GLU A 389 6.84 -17.25 52.61
CA GLU A 389 7.59 -18.51 52.64
C GLU A 389 7.86 -19.03 51.18
N ASP A 390 8.95 -19.77 51.05
CA ASP A 390 9.31 -20.42 49.79
C ASP A 390 9.05 -21.94 49.95
N MET A 391 8.25 -22.48 49.01
CA MET A 391 7.96 -23.92 48.96
C MET A 391 8.44 -24.46 47.59
N THR A 392 9.13 -25.62 47.65
CA THR A 392 9.66 -26.26 46.45
C THR A 392 8.84 -27.46 46.07
N PHE A 393 8.37 -27.50 44.82
CA PHE A 393 7.51 -28.55 44.28
C PHE A 393 8.19 -29.26 43.12
N VAL A 394 8.13 -30.60 43.10
CA VAL A 394 8.46 -31.40 41.92
C VAL A 394 7.15 -31.84 41.25
N LEU A 395 6.96 -31.46 40.01
CA LEU A 395 5.67 -31.61 39.33
C LEU A 395 5.76 -32.47 38.07
N PRO A 396 4.72 -33.23 37.74
CA PRO A 396 4.63 -33.88 36.42
C PRO A 396 4.73 -32.87 35.28
N LYS A 397 5.37 -33.25 34.17
CA LYS A 397 5.61 -32.38 32.99
C LYS A 397 4.34 -31.74 32.36
N LYS A 398 3.16 -32.24 32.67
CA LYS A 398 1.89 -31.68 32.15
C LYS A 398 1.39 -30.51 33.01
N VAL A 399 1.90 -30.28 34.21
CA VAL A 399 1.48 -29.18 35.09
C VAL A 399 2.31 -27.96 34.74
N THR A 400 1.63 -26.87 34.38
CA THR A 400 2.31 -25.61 34.08
C THR A 400 2.47 -24.77 35.34
N VAL A 401 3.52 -23.94 35.40
CA VAL A 401 3.72 -23.00 36.51
C VAL A 401 2.51 -22.06 36.69
N GLY A 402 1.91 -21.64 35.59
CA GLY A 402 0.72 -20.78 35.65
C GLY A 402 -0.47 -21.47 36.33
N SER A 403 -0.77 -22.71 35.95
CA SER A 403 -1.84 -23.46 36.60
C SER A 403 -1.58 -23.76 38.07
N LEU A 404 -0.32 -24.00 38.45
CA LEU A 404 0.07 -24.13 39.83
C LEU A 404 -0.20 -22.85 40.65
N ILE A 405 0.24 -21.69 40.12
CA ILE A 405 0.00 -20.39 40.74
C ILE A 405 -1.49 -20.16 40.99
N GLU A 406 -2.30 -20.31 39.94
CA GLU A 406 -3.76 -20.09 39.99
C GLU A 406 -4.44 -21.03 41.00
N SER A 407 -4.00 -22.28 41.07
CA SER A 407 -4.57 -23.26 41.97
C SER A 407 -4.20 -22.98 43.42
N ILE A 408 -2.93 -22.65 43.71
CA ILE A 408 -2.51 -22.29 45.07
C ILE A 408 -3.22 -21.03 45.55
N GLN A 409 -3.35 -20.02 44.69
CA GLN A 409 -4.06 -18.78 45.06
C GLN A 409 -5.54 -18.97 45.43
N LYS A 410 -6.19 -20.01 44.89
CA LYS A 410 -7.58 -20.32 45.19
C LYS A 410 -7.78 -21.09 46.50
N ILE A 411 -6.71 -21.62 47.11
CA ILE A 411 -6.80 -22.41 48.33
C ILE A 411 -7.26 -21.55 49.52
N SER A 412 -6.79 -20.29 49.61
CA SER A 412 -7.16 -19.43 50.73
C SER A 412 -7.14 -17.97 50.31
N GLU A 413 -8.11 -17.18 50.79
CA GLU A 413 -8.15 -15.73 50.60
C GLU A 413 -6.97 -14.99 51.26
N LEU A 414 -6.31 -15.66 52.23
CA LEU A 414 -5.12 -15.14 52.90
C LEU A 414 -3.88 -15.19 51.99
N ILE A 415 -3.90 -15.96 50.89
CA ILE A 415 -2.81 -16.04 49.91
C ILE A 415 -2.96 -14.84 48.94
N VAL A 416 -2.22 -13.78 49.17
CA VAL A 416 -2.31 -12.58 48.33
C VAL A 416 -1.44 -12.60 47.10
N SER A 417 -0.38 -13.42 47.08
CA SER A 417 0.42 -13.65 45.87
C SER A 417 1.19 -14.98 45.90
N VAL A 418 1.37 -15.57 44.73
CA VAL A 418 2.23 -16.71 44.52
C VAL A 418 3.14 -16.41 43.31
N GLY A 419 4.44 -16.57 43.45
CA GLY A 419 5.40 -16.26 42.39
C GLY A 419 6.49 -17.30 42.27
N LEU A 420 6.93 -17.60 41.06
CA LEU A 420 8.07 -18.49 40.80
C LEU A 420 9.37 -17.76 41.18
N VAL A 421 10.15 -18.36 42.08
CA VAL A 421 11.49 -17.87 42.47
C VAL A 421 12.56 -18.49 41.61
N ASP A 422 12.59 -19.81 41.57
CA ASP A 422 13.66 -20.59 40.89
C ASP A 422 13.15 -21.91 40.32
N ILE A 423 13.90 -22.46 39.39
CA ILE A 423 13.69 -23.79 38.78
C ILE A 423 15.03 -24.53 38.81
N TYR A 424 15.10 -25.66 39.52
CA TYR A 424 16.27 -26.48 39.54
C TYR A 424 15.91 -27.99 39.37
N ASN A 425 16.42 -28.64 38.35
CA ASN A 425 16.19 -30.07 38.05
C ASN A 425 14.71 -30.49 38.18
N ASP A 426 13.80 -29.84 37.43
CA ASP A 426 12.34 -30.08 37.48
C ASP A 426 11.67 -29.77 38.85
N ALA A 427 12.38 -29.16 39.79
CA ALA A 427 11.82 -28.62 41.02
C ALA A 427 11.56 -27.10 40.87
N TYR A 428 10.36 -26.68 41.22
CA TYR A 428 9.88 -25.30 41.12
C TYR A 428 9.77 -24.71 42.52
N THR A 429 10.58 -23.70 42.83
CA THR A 429 10.50 -22.98 44.10
C THR A 429 9.54 -21.79 43.92
N MET A 430 8.44 -21.86 44.67
CA MET A 430 7.39 -20.85 44.65
C MET A 430 7.43 -20.04 45.95
N ARG A 431 7.39 -18.72 45.77
CA ARG A 431 7.21 -17.79 46.91
C ARG A 431 5.73 -17.54 47.12
N ILE A 432 5.23 -17.86 48.31
CA ILE A 432 3.85 -17.66 48.72
C ILE A 432 3.80 -16.55 49.74
N THR A 433 2.95 -15.58 49.53
CA THR A 433 2.77 -14.41 50.43
C THR A 433 1.38 -14.48 51.03
N TYR A 434 1.33 -14.54 52.33
CA TYR A 434 0.11 -14.57 53.14
C TYR A 434 -0.09 -13.20 53.82
N GLN A 435 -1.32 -12.68 53.79
CA GLN A 435 -1.62 -11.38 54.43
C GLN A 435 -3.08 -11.33 54.88
N HIS A 436 -3.29 -10.69 56.02
CA HIS A 436 -4.62 -10.37 56.53
C HIS A 436 -4.81 -8.84 56.59
N PRO A 437 -6.00 -8.31 56.24
CA PRO A 437 -6.23 -6.84 56.23
C PRO A 437 -6.17 -6.19 57.62
N GLU A 438 -6.47 -6.92 58.68
CA GLU A 438 -6.68 -6.35 60.04
C GLU A 438 -5.67 -6.82 61.07
N LYS A 439 -4.78 -7.77 60.79
CA LYS A 439 -3.78 -8.29 61.75
C LYS A 439 -2.56 -8.89 61.08
N THR A 440 -1.46 -9.03 61.84
CA THR A 440 -0.32 -9.81 61.41
C THR A 440 -0.64 -11.30 61.63
N LEU A 441 -0.41 -12.14 60.58
CA LEU A 441 -0.62 -13.58 60.70
C LEU A 441 0.46 -14.25 61.51
N THR A 442 0.07 -15.27 62.31
CA THR A 442 0.97 -16.13 63.06
C THR A 442 1.24 -17.42 62.28
N ASP A 443 2.33 -18.13 62.63
CA ASP A 443 2.65 -19.42 62.00
C ASP A 443 1.55 -20.48 62.23
N MET A 444 0.84 -20.40 63.40
CA MET A 444 -0.31 -21.28 63.67
C MET A 444 -1.47 -21.12 62.73
N GLU A 445 -1.68 -19.88 62.21
CA GLU A 445 -2.76 -19.57 61.25
C GLU A 445 -2.38 -19.99 59.80
N ILE A 446 -1.09 -19.99 59.50
CA ILE A 446 -0.61 -20.37 58.16
C ILE A 446 -0.43 -21.87 58.02
N THR A 447 -0.09 -22.59 59.11
CA THR A 447 0.12 -24.03 59.11
C THR A 447 -1.03 -24.84 58.48
N PRO A 448 -2.32 -24.56 58.71
CA PRO A 448 -3.42 -25.24 58.04
C PRO A 448 -3.40 -25.03 56.54
N ILE A 449 -3.15 -23.79 56.07
CA ILE A 449 -3.10 -23.42 54.65
C ILE A 449 -1.94 -24.15 53.97
N ARG A 450 -0.76 -24.19 54.61
CA ARG A 450 0.41 -24.92 54.11
C ARG A 450 0.11 -26.42 53.95
N LYS A 451 -0.60 -27.04 54.90
CA LYS A 451 -1.04 -28.43 54.80
C LYS A 451 -2.01 -28.67 53.65
N GLU A 452 -2.91 -27.71 53.41
CA GLU A 452 -3.85 -27.78 52.31
C GLU A 452 -3.15 -27.67 50.95
N ILE A 453 -2.18 -26.72 50.84
CA ILE A 453 -1.31 -26.63 49.64
C ILE A 453 -0.56 -27.95 49.41
N THR A 454 0.03 -28.51 50.47
CA THR A 454 0.73 -29.80 50.42
C THR A 454 -0.20 -30.89 49.90
N HIS A 455 -1.34 -31.05 50.54
CA HIS A 455 -2.33 -32.06 50.19
C HIS A 455 -2.81 -31.90 48.72
N PHE A 456 -3.08 -30.66 48.29
CA PHE A 456 -3.49 -30.35 46.89
C PHE A 456 -2.40 -30.78 45.91
N VAL A 457 -1.14 -30.41 46.15
CA VAL A 457 -0.04 -30.75 45.23
C VAL A 457 0.18 -32.26 45.14
N GLU A 458 0.15 -32.95 46.28
CA GLU A 458 0.38 -34.41 46.32
C GLU A 458 -0.79 -35.22 45.71
N LYS A 459 -2.03 -34.85 46.03
CA LYS A 459 -3.22 -35.62 45.64
C LYS A 459 -3.76 -35.27 44.27
N GLU A 460 -3.92 -33.97 44.02
CA GLU A 460 -4.55 -33.47 42.77
C GLU A 460 -3.54 -33.36 41.64
N LEU A 461 -2.35 -32.80 41.92
CA LEU A 461 -1.32 -32.60 40.91
C LEU A 461 -0.35 -33.78 40.77
N LYS A 462 -0.37 -34.75 41.72
CA LYS A 462 0.58 -35.91 41.80
C LYS A 462 2.03 -35.43 41.81
N GLY A 463 2.29 -34.34 42.52
CA GLY A 463 3.60 -33.75 42.74
C GLY A 463 4.15 -34.12 44.08
N GLU A 464 5.41 -33.74 44.34
CA GLU A 464 6.10 -33.93 45.61
C GLU A 464 6.59 -32.58 46.13
N ILE A 465 6.65 -32.43 47.47
CA ILE A 465 7.25 -31.24 48.11
C ILE A 465 8.62 -31.62 48.65
N LYS A 466 9.62 -30.78 48.38
CA LYS A 466 10.99 -30.94 48.88
C LYS A 466 11.27 -29.98 50.02
#